data_b384057a0d5d7dad6e9ae773199188eb
#
_entry.id   b384057a0d5d7dad6e9ae773199188eb
#
_cell.length_a   1.000
_cell.length_b   1.000
_cell.length_c   1.000
_cell.angle_alpha   90.00
_cell.angle_beta   90.00
_cell.angle_gamma   90.00
#
_symmetry.space_group_name_H-M   'P 1'
#
loop_
_entity.id
_entity.type
_entity.pdbx_description
1 polymer ?
#
loop_
_entity_poly.entity_id
_entity_poly.type
_entity_poly.pdbx_seq_one_letter_code
_entity_poly.pdbx_strand_id
1 'polypeptide(L)'
;VQTSPAALQGVRVIEMGQLIAGPFCGKTLGEFGADVVKIEAPGAGDPLRNWRMIKEGTSVWWQVQSRNKRSVALDLRQSEGQDIARRLIAEADVLIENFRPGTLEGWGMSPDELHVLNPGLVILRISGYGQTGPYRDLPGFGVIGEAMGGLRHLTGEPGRVPVRVGVSIGDTLAALHGAIGVLTALYHRKVNGGQGQVIDVALHEAVFNVMESLVPEYSAFGAVRDAAGSALPGIAPSNAYPCTDGWVLVAGNGDSIFKRLMDTINRPDLGTAPDLADNAGRVARVGEIDAAIGAWTANRTVQAVLDGLGAARVPAGKVYTAQDISEDPHYRARDMLLKQTTRDGYEVEVPGIVPKLSATPGRVRSSAPHLGDDTDAVLAEAGLTPEQIALLRSKGVIQ
;
A
#
# COMPACT_ATOMS: atom_id res chain seq x y z
N VAL A 1 18.30 -28.43 1.59
CA VAL A 1 17.66 -27.62 0.53
C VAL A 1 18.46 -26.35 0.42
N GLN A 2 19.23 -26.17 -0.65
CA GLN A 2 19.87 -24.88 -0.95
C GLN A 2 18.76 -23.85 -1.13
N THR A 3 18.66 -22.91 -0.18
CA THR A 3 17.71 -21.79 -0.32
C THR A 3 18.23 -20.88 -1.42
N SER A 4 17.47 -20.76 -2.52
CA SER A 4 17.78 -19.77 -3.55
C SER A 4 17.97 -18.38 -2.93
N PRO A 5 18.91 -17.55 -3.43
CA PRO A 5 19.07 -16.21 -2.94
C PRO A 5 17.75 -15.42 -3.11
N ALA A 6 17.48 -14.49 -2.21
CA ALA A 6 16.28 -13.64 -2.30
C ALA A 6 16.32 -12.79 -3.59
N ALA A 7 15.15 -12.43 -4.12
CA ALA A 7 15.05 -11.74 -5.41
C ALA A 7 15.83 -10.41 -5.46
N LEU A 8 15.90 -9.68 -4.34
CA LEU A 8 16.62 -8.41 -4.20
C LEU A 8 17.84 -8.52 -3.28
N GLN A 9 18.39 -9.74 -3.12
CA GLN A 9 19.61 -9.91 -2.33
C GLN A 9 20.77 -9.11 -2.96
N GLY A 10 21.45 -8.34 -2.12
CA GLY A 10 22.54 -7.44 -2.53
C GLY A 10 22.08 -6.04 -2.93
N VAL A 11 20.79 -5.78 -2.98
CA VAL A 11 20.26 -4.41 -3.16
C VAL A 11 20.26 -3.71 -1.79
N ARG A 12 20.96 -2.57 -1.70
CA ARG A 12 21.00 -1.71 -0.50
C ARG A 12 20.12 -0.49 -0.68
N VAL A 13 19.22 -0.27 0.29
CA VAL A 13 18.23 0.83 0.27
C VAL A 13 18.45 1.73 1.47
N ILE A 14 18.63 3.00 1.25
CA ILE A 14 18.57 4.03 2.29
C ILE A 14 17.16 4.64 2.27
N GLU A 15 16.42 4.46 3.37
CA GLU A 15 15.07 4.99 3.54
C GLU A 15 15.11 6.17 4.50
N MET A 16 14.89 7.38 4.00
CA MET A 16 14.74 8.60 4.78
C MET A 16 13.27 8.98 4.95
N GLY A 17 12.37 8.27 4.30
CA GLY A 17 10.93 8.49 4.34
C GLY A 17 10.32 8.27 5.71
N GLN A 18 9.16 8.91 5.94
CA GLN A 18 8.41 8.83 7.20
C GLN A 18 6.98 8.37 6.95
N LEU A 19 6.32 7.89 8.01
CA LEU A 19 4.94 7.46 8.03
C LEU A 19 4.66 6.27 7.11
N ILE A 20 4.02 6.50 5.93
CA ILE A 20 3.44 5.40 5.16
C ILE A 20 4.08 5.23 3.78
N ALA A 21 4.04 6.24 2.93
CA ALA A 21 4.34 6.08 1.50
C ALA A 21 5.77 5.57 1.23
N GLY A 22 6.80 6.30 1.67
CA GLY A 22 8.19 5.85 1.58
C GLY A 22 8.43 4.53 2.33
N PRO A 23 8.06 4.46 3.63
CA PRO A 23 8.25 3.27 4.45
C PRO A 23 7.54 2.00 3.93
N PHE A 24 6.39 2.11 3.29
CA PHE A 24 5.73 0.93 2.68
C PHE A 24 6.51 0.44 1.44
N CYS A 25 7.07 1.35 0.64
CA CYS A 25 7.95 0.97 -0.45
C CYS A 25 9.20 0.24 0.08
N GLY A 26 9.90 0.82 1.07
CA GLY A 26 11.06 0.18 1.69
C GLY A 26 10.74 -1.18 2.30
N LYS A 27 9.58 -1.31 3.00
CA LYS A 27 9.09 -2.59 3.49
C LYS A 27 8.95 -3.62 2.36
N THR A 28 8.31 -3.21 1.26
CA THR A 28 8.07 -4.09 0.11
C THR A 28 9.39 -4.60 -0.48
N LEU A 29 10.37 -3.74 -0.67
CA LEU A 29 11.71 -4.15 -1.15
C LEU A 29 12.41 -5.06 -0.13
N GLY A 30 12.34 -4.74 1.17
CA GLY A 30 12.90 -5.54 2.25
C GLY A 30 12.31 -6.94 2.34
N GLU A 31 11.02 -7.11 2.08
CA GLU A 31 10.35 -8.42 2.06
C GLU A 31 10.91 -9.36 0.99
N PHE A 32 11.39 -8.81 -0.12
CA PHE A 32 12.02 -9.57 -1.20
C PHE A 32 13.54 -9.61 -1.13
N GLY A 33 14.14 -9.16 -0.03
CA GLY A 33 15.56 -9.42 0.27
C GLY A 33 16.48 -8.22 0.24
N ALA A 34 16.00 -7.02 -0.08
CA ALA A 34 16.82 -5.82 0.01
C ALA A 34 17.27 -5.55 1.46
N ASP A 35 18.47 -5.01 1.63
CA ASP A 35 18.97 -4.47 2.90
C ASP A 35 18.46 -3.03 3.05
N VAL A 36 17.48 -2.83 3.91
CA VAL A 36 16.83 -1.52 4.08
C VAL A 36 17.31 -0.87 5.38
N VAL A 37 18.07 0.20 5.25
CA VAL A 37 18.51 1.05 6.35
C VAL A 37 17.57 2.26 6.43
N LYS A 38 16.78 2.32 7.51
CA LYS A 38 15.87 3.44 7.78
C LYS A 38 16.54 4.47 8.67
N ILE A 39 16.68 5.68 8.17
CA ILE A 39 17.16 6.83 8.92
C ILE A 39 16.00 7.51 9.63
N GLU A 40 16.16 7.72 10.95
CA GLU A 40 15.14 8.32 11.81
C GLU A 40 15.76 9.42 12.67
N ALA A 41 14.95 10.42 13.07
CA ALA A 41 15.41 11.47 13.98
C ALA A 41 15.68 10.89 15.39
N PRO A 42 16.82 11.22 16.02
CA PRO A 42 17.09 10.83 17.41
C PRO A 42 15.96 11.27 18.35
N GLY A 43 15.68 10.48 19.37
CA GLY A 43 14.66 10.73 20.40
C GLY A 43 13.22 10.53 19.93
N ALA A 44 12.85 11.07 18.79
CA ALA A 44 11.46 11.03 18.27
C ALA A 44 11.17 9.81 17.38
N GLY A 45 12.11 9.42 16.52
CA GLY A 45 11.92 8.41 15.50
C GLY A 45 10.87 8.80 14.45
N ASP A 46 10.39 7.81 13.73
CA ASP A 46 9.27 7.97 12.80
C ASP A 46 7.97 8.16 13.59
N PRO A 47 7.14 9.17 13.26
CA PRO A 47 5.85 9.38 13.94
C PRO A 47 4.94 8.14 13.97
N LEU A 48 5.07 7.22 13.02
CA LEU A 48 4.29 5.99 12.96
C LEU A 48 4.49 5.09 14.20
N ARG A 49 5.62 5.22 14.89
CA ARG A 49 5.89 4.50 16.16
C ARG A 49 4.83 4.76 17.23
N ASN A 50 4.13 5.90 17.13
CA ASN A 50 3.14 6.37 18.09
C ASN A 50 1.71 6.40 17.51
N TRP A 51 1.45 5.78 16.36
CA TRP A 51 0.14 5.85 15.72
C TRP A 51 -0.74 4.64 16.04
N ARG A 52 -2.05 4.89 16.20
CA ARG A 52 -3.12 3.91 16.45
C ARG A 52 -2.91 3.14 17.78
N MET A 53 -2.95 1.81 17.73
CA MET A 53 -2.89 0.95 18.91
C MET A 53 -1.43 0.72 19.33
N ILE A 54 -1.14 1.06 20.57
CA ILE A 54 0.19 0.92 21.17
C ILE A 54 0.19 -0.30 22.09
N LYS A 55 1.22 -1.14 21.96
CA LYS A 55 1.48 -2.26 22.86
C LYS A 55 2.97 -2.26 23.22
N GLU A 56 3.29 -2.39 24.51
CA GLU A 56 4.66 -2.33 25.03
C GLU A 56 5.45 -1.12 24.51
N GLY A 57 4.80 0.06 24.48
CA GLY A 57 5.43 1.32 24.06
C GLY A 57 5.56 1.53 22.55
N THR A 58 5.15 0.57 21.71
CA THR A 58 5.30 0.68 20.25
C THR A 58 3.98 0.42 19.52
N SER A 59 3.75 1.13 18.43
CA SER A 59 2.59 0.91 17.55
C SER A 59 2.61 -0.50 16.95
N VAL A 60 1.49 -1.22 17.01
CA VAL A 60 1.37 -2.50 16.29
C VAL A 60 1.42 -2.31 14.77
N TRP A 61 1.12 -1.11 14.26
CA TRP A 61 1.30 -0.81 12.85
C TRP A 61 2.77 -0.67 12.46
N TRP A 62 3.61 -0.17 13.37
CA TRP A 62 5.07 -0.14 13.20
C TRP A 62 5.63 -1.55 12.96
N GLN A 63 5.11 -2.57 13.67
CA GLN A 63 5.53 -3.97 13.51
C GLN A 63 5.31 -4.48 12.08
N VAL A 64 4.27 -4.00 11.40
CA VAL A 64 4.00 -4.35 9.99
C VAL A 64 4.89 -3.53 9.05
N GLN A 65 4.99 -2.22 9.29
CA GLN A 65 5.59 -1.26 8.36
C GLN A 65 7.11 -1.31 8.33
N SER A 66 7.74 -1.75 9.43
CA SER A 66 9.19 -1.67 9.60
C SER A 66 9.89 -3.01 9.79
N ARG A 67 9.17 -4.12 9.58
CA ARG A 67 9.80 -5.45 9.51
C ARG A 67 10.85 -5.49 8.41
N ASN A 68 11.90 -6.29 8.60
CA ASN A 68 13.05 -6.42 7.69
C ASN A 68 13.88 -5.14 7.48
N LYS A 69 13.73 -4.13 8.35
CA LYS A 69 14.55 -2.91 8.29
C LYS A 69 15.55 -2.84 9.43
N ARG A 70 16.62 -2.12 9.20
CA ARG A 70 17.58 -1.68 10.23
C ARG A 70 17.33 -0.21 10.55
N SER A 71 17.27 0.16 11.83
CA SER A 71 17.02 1.53 12.27
C SER A 71 18.31 2.25 12.65
N VAL A 72 18.54 3.40 12.04
CA VAL A 72 19.64 4.31 12.35
C VAL A 72 19.06 5.63 12.85
N ALA A 73 19.35 5.99 14.10
CA ALA A 73 18.96 7.28 14.67
C ALA A 73 20.02 8.35 14.32
N LEU A 74 19.70 9.24 13.37
CA LEU A 74 20.61 10.21 12.79
C LEU A 74 19.90 11.56 12.56
N ASP A 75 20.44 12.64 13.14
CA ASP A 75 19.89 13.98 13.00
C ASP A 75 20.35 14.67 11.70
N LEU A 76 19.49 14.63 10.69
CA LEU A 76 19.74 15.25 9.38
C LEU A 76 19.66 16.79 9.39
N ARG A 77 19.31 17.42 10.51
CA ARG A 77 19.37 18.87 10.65
C ARG A 77 20.78 19.36 10.97
N GLN A 78 21.69 18.48 11.39
CA GLN A 78 23.10 18.75 11.66
C GLN A 78 23.96 18.37 10.47
N SER A 79 24.98 19.17 10.17
CA SER A 79 25.89 18.93 9.03
C SER A 79 26.61 17.57 9.11
N GLU A 80 27.03 17.19 10.32
CA GLU A 80 27.66 15.89 10.55
C GLU A 80 26.68 14.72 10.23
N GLY A 81 25.40 14.88 10.53
CA GLY A 81 24.37 13.90 10.16
C GLY A 81 24.16 13.80 8.65
N GLN A 82 24.18 14.95 7.96
CA GLN A 82 24.11 15.00 6.50
C GLN A 82 25.33 14.37 5.84
N ASP A 83 26.54 14.57 6.40
CA ASP A 83 27.77 13.93 5.91
C ASP A 83 27.71 12.41 6.03
N ILE A 84 27.18 11.91 7.14
CA ILE A 84 26.96 10.47 7.34
C ILE A 84 25.93 9.94 6.34
N ALA A 85 24.83 10.64 6.16
CA ALA A 85 23.81 10.24 5.19
C ALA A 85 24.39 10.15 3.77
N ARG A 86 25.20 11.13 3.34
CA ARG A 86 25.92 11.09 2.05
C ARG A 86 26.84 9.88 1.92
N ARG A 87 27.57 9.50 2.97
CA ARG A 87 28.40 8.28 2.97
C ARG A 87 27.57 7.01 2.78
N LEU A 88 26.44 6.89 3.49
CA LEU A 88 25.54 5.74 3.35
C LEU A 88 24.95 5.67 1.94
N ILE A 89 24.56 6.81 1.36
CA ILE A 89 23.98 6.93 0.03
C ILE A 89 25.02 6.62 -1.06
N ALA A 90 26.30 6.95 -0.84
CA ALA A 90 27.36 6.67 -1.81
C ALA A 90 27.50 5.17 -2.14
N GLU A 91 27.12 4.30 -1.22
CA GLU A 91 27.18 2.84 -1.38
C GLU A 91 25.79 2.19 -1.56
N ALA A 92 24.74 3.00 -1.71
CA ALA A 92 23.39 2.51 -1.85
C ALA A 92 23.00 2.29 -3.32
N ASP A 93 22.10 1.36 -3.55
CA ASP A 93 21.43 1.17 -4.83
C ASP A 93 20.23 2.08 -4.99
N VAL A 94 19.53 2.34 -3.87
CA VAL A 94 18.26 3.07 -3.85
C VAL A 94 18.24 4.04 -2.66
N LEU A 95 17.81 5.26 -2.91
CA LEU A 95 17.38 6.22 -1.90
C LEU A 95 15.86 6.38 -2.00
N ILE A 96 15.17 6.27 -0.86
CA ILE A 96 13.72 6.54 -0.75
C ILE A 96 13.52 7.74 0.18
N GLU A 97 12.83 8.78 -0.32
CA GLU A 97 12.42 9.91 0.51
C GLU A 97 10.97 10.32 0.23
N ASN A 98 10.31 10.92 1.20
CA ASN A 98 8.98 11.51 1.03
C ASN A 98 8.85 12.85 1.80
N PHE A 99 9.90 13.63 1.77
CA PHE A 99 9.91 14.98 2.30
C PHE A 99 9.17 15.97 1.37
N ARG A 100 9.01 17.19 1.83
CA ARG A 100 8.58 18.28 0.95
C ARG A 100 9.66 18.55 -0.09
N PRO A 101 9.27 18.85 -1.35
CA PRO A 101 10.24 19.27 -2.36
C PRO A 101 11.16 20.40 -1.85
N GLY A 102 12.43 20.31 -2.15
CA GLY A 102 13.47 21.24 -1.66
C GLY A 102 14.13 20.86 -0.35
N THR A 103 13.63 19.86 0.39
CA THR A 103 14.23 19.45 1.67
C THR A 103 15.63 18.82 1.46
N LEU A 104 15.77 17.87 0.54
CA LEU A 104 17.05 17.26 0.23
C LEU A 104 18.04 18.28 -0.33
N GLU A 105 17.56 19.15 -1.20
CA GLU A 105 18.34 20.24 -1.79
C GLU A 105 18.88 21.18 -0.69
N GLY A 106 18.04 21.52 0.31
CA GLY A 106 18.44 22.30 1.46
C GLY A 106 19.50 21.66 2.35
N TRP A 107 19.68 20.34 2.25
CA TRP A 107 20.72 19.58 2.95
C TRP A 107 21.95 19.28 2.09
N GLY A 108 22.07 19.87 0.88
CA GLY A 108 23.14 19.58 -0.06
C GLY A 108 23.13 18.13 -0.55
N MET A 109 21.92 17.60 -0.74
CA MET A 109 21.67 16.26 -1.25
C MET A 109 20.64 16.29 -2.41
N SER A 110 20.77 17.32 -3.29
CA SER A 110 19.98 17.34 -4.51
C SER A 110 20.24 16.10 -5.36
N PRO A 111 19.30 15.67 -6.20
CA PRO A 111 19.53 14.54 -7.10
C PRO A 111 20.81 14.66 -7.93
N ASP A 112 21.14 15.85 -8.41
CA ASP A 112 22.37 16.09 -9.20
C ASP A 112 23.62 15.88 -8.35
N GLU A 113 23.67 16.42 -7.12
CA GLU A 113 24.78 16.21 -6.19
C GLU A 113 24.92 14.73 -5.82
N LEU A 114 23.81 14.05 -5.59
CA LEU A 114 23.80 12.62 -5.28
C LEU A 114 24.23 11.76 -6.47
N HIS A 115 23.88 12.12 -7.71
CA HIS A 115 24.34 11.42 -8.90
C HIS A 115 25.82 11.68 -9.23
N VAL A 116 26.39 12.83 -8.81
CA VAL A 116 27.84 13.03 -8.84
C VAL A 116 28.55 12.09 -7.86
N LEU A 117 27.96 11.90 -6.67
CA LEU A 117 28.50 11.01 -5.64
C LEU A 117 28.34 9.52 -6.01
N ASN A 118 27.18 9.15 -6.56
CA ASN A 118 26.82 7.78 -6.94
C ASN A 118 25.99 7.79 -8.24
N PRO A 119 26.66 7.70 -9.41
CA PRO A 119 25.97 7.74 -10.71
C PRO A 119 24.95 6.61 -10.92
N GLY A 120 25.08 5.51 -10.18
CA GLY A 120 24.17 4.36 -10.26
C GLY A 120 22.95 4.45 -9.33
N LEU A 121 22.84 5.50 -8.52
CA LEU A 121 21.80 5.63 -7.51
C LEU A 121 20.40 5.81 -8.13
N VAL A 122 19.46 4.99 -7.71
CA VAL A 122 18.03 5.17 -8.01
C VAL A 122 17.41 5.98 -6.87
N ILE A 123 16.83 7.13 -7.18
CA ILE A 123 16.26 8.06 -6.19
C ILE A 123 14.74 8.07 -6.32
N LEU A 124 14.03 7.49 -5.36
CA LEU A 124 12.58 7.57 -5.28
C LEU A 124 12.16 8.75 -4.40
N ARG A 125 11.41 9.67 -4.99
CA ARG A 125 10.86 10.86 -4.34
C ARG A 125 9.33 10.79 -4.35
N ILE A 126 8.70 10.63 -3.19
CA ILE A 126 7.24 10.60 -3.07
C ILE A 126 6.79 11.90 -2.40
N SER A 127 5.93 12.66 -3.04
CA SER A 127 5.42 13.92 -2.48
C SER A 127 3.92 14.12 -2.75
N GLY A 128 3.32 15.13 -2.15
CA GLY A 128 1.89 15.42 -2.32
C GLY A 128 1.49 15.65 -3.77
N TYR A 129 2.30 16.44 -4.49
CA TYR A 129 1.96 16.95 -5.81
C TYR A 129 3.05 16.76 -6.87
N GLY A 130 4.10 15.97 -6.56
CA GLY A 130 5.25 15.79 -7.43
C GLY A 130 6.34 16.85 -7.22
N GLN A 131 7.47 16.67 -7.91
CA GLN A 131 8.63 17.56 -7.81
C GLN A 131 8.52 18.79 -8.74
N THR A 132 7.52 18.81 -9.61
CA THR A 132 7.28 19.86 -10.61
C THR A 132 5.83 20.33 -10.57
N GLY A 133 5.49 21.29 -11.41
CA GLY A 133 4.12 21.80 -11.54
C GLY A 133 3.73 22.89 -10.51
N PRO A 134 2.56 23.51 -10.70
CA PRO A 134 2.17 24.71 -9.94
C PRO A 134 1.86 24.43 -8.46
N TYR A 135 1.63 23.18 -8.06
CA TYR A 135 1.27 22.79 -6.70
C TYR A 135 2.41 22.14 -5.91
N ARG A 136 3.61 22.02 -6.51
CA ARG A 136 4.73 21.29 -5.89
C ARG A 136 5.04 21.73 -4.45
N ASP A 137 4.90 23.00 -4.15
CA ASP A 137 5.24 23.57 -2.84
C ASP A 137 4.07 23.56 -1.84
N LEU A 138 2.87 23.11 -2.28
CA LEU A 138 1.71 23.00 -1.39
C LEU A 138 1.88 21.81 -0.42
N PRO A 139 1.40 21.97 0.84
CA PRO A 139 1.39 20.87 1.78
C PRO A 139 0.39 19.79 1.33
N GLY A 140 0.85 18.53 1.27
CA GLY A 140 0.02 17.39 0.88
C GLY A 140 0.26 16.17 1.77
N PHE A 141 -0.81 15.42 1.99
CA PHE A 141 -0.81 14.11 2.63
C PHE A 141 -1.66 13.15 1.81
N GLY A 142 -1.57 11.84 2.07
CA GLY A 142 -2.33 10.81 1.35
C GLY A 142 -3.83 11.12 1.25
N VAL A 143 -4.43 11.67 2.32
CA VAL A 143 -5.85 12.08 2.33
C VAL A 143 -6.19 13.17 1.29
N ILE A 144 -5.26 14.08 1.04
CA ILE A 144 -5.43 15.13 0.01
C ILE A 144 -5.24 14.51 -1.38
N GLY A 145 -4.27 13.60 -1.55
CA GLY A 145 -4.09 12.82 -2.77
C GLY A 145 -5.32 11.99 -3.13
N GLU A 146 -5.97 11.35 -2.13
CA GLU A 146 -7.23 10.63 -2.32
C GLU A 146 -8.35 11.56 -2.82
N ALA A 147 -8.44 12.78 -2.30
CA ALA A 147 -9.45 13.75 -2.70
C ALA A 147 -9.19 14.29 -4.12
N MET A 148 -7.98 14.75 -4.39
CA MET A 148 -7.60 15.33 -5.67
C MET A 148 -7.53 14.29 -6.81
N GLY A 149 -7.17 13.05 -6.49
CA GLY A 149 -7.15 11.93 -7.44
C GLY A 149 -8.55 11.41 -7.81
N GLY A 150 -9.63 11.91 -7.19
CA GLY A 150 -11.02 11.54 -7.51
C GLY A 150 -11.63 10.44 -6.65
N LEU A 151 -10.82 9.67 -5.90
CA LEU A 151 -11.29 8.53 -5.12
C LEU A 151 -12.36 8.92 -4.08
N ARG A 152 -12.16 10.06 -3.39
CA ARG A 152 -13.10 10.54 -2.38
C ARG A 152 -14.46 10.91 -2.95
N HIS A 153 -14.52 11.46 -4.16
CA HIS A 153 -15.76 11.78 -4.82
C HIS A 153 -16.62 10.55 -5.12
N LEU A 154 -15.97 9.44 -5.47
CA LEU A 154 -16.66 8.18 -5.80
C LEU A 154 -16.96 7.29 -4.58
N THR A 155 -16.42 7.62 -3.39
CA THR A 155 -16.57 6.76 -2.21
C THR A 155 -17.64 7.28 -1.29
N GLY A 156 -18.74 6.54 -1.13
CA GLY A 156 -19.84 6.86 -0.24
C GLY A 156 -21.22 6.63 -0.87
N GLU A 157 -22.25 6.96 -0.12
CA GLU A 157 -23.63 6.92 -0.57
C GLU A 157 -23.97 8.14 -1.43
N PRO A 158 -24.81 8.02 -2.47
CA PRO A 158 -25.23 9.13 -3.29
C PRO A 158 -25.81 10.29 -2.46
N GLY A 159 -25.35 11.50 -2.76
CA GLY A 159 -25.82 12.72 -2.08
C GLY A 159 -25.38 12.88 -0.62
N ARG A 160 -24.50 12.03 -0.11
CA ARG A 160 -23.90 12.12 1.22
C ARG A 160 -22.51 12.75 1.17
N VAL A 161 -21.99 13.10 2.35
CA VAL A 161 -20.60 13.56 2.47
C VAL A 161 -19.66 12.47 1.98
N PRO A 162 -18.67 12.78 1.11
CA PRO A 162 -17.67 11.82 0.68
C PRO A 162 -16.94 11.20 1.87
N VAL A 163 -16.87 9.87 1.90
CA VAL A 163 -16.28 9.13 3.02
C VAL A 163 -14.87 8.66 2.68
N ARG A 164 -14.13 8.31 3.72
CA ARG A 164 -12.79 7.74 3.58
C ARG A 164 -12.86 6.22 3.39
N VAL A 165 -12.04 5.71 2.47
CA VAL A 165 -11.62 4.29 2.54
C VAL A 165 -10.89 4.10 3.86
N GLY A 166 -11.24 3.09 4.65
CA GLY A 166 -10.81 2.91 6.05
C GLY A 166 -9.29 2.75 6.29
N VAL A 167 -8.48 2.79 5.23
CA VAL A 167 -7.01 2.68 5.25
C VAL A 167 -6.37 3.86 4.51
N SER A 168 -5.04 4.02 4.64
CA SER A 168 -4.27 5.06 3.91
C SER A 168 -3.95 4.58 2.50
N ILE A 169 -4.98 4.46 1.67
CA ILE A 169 -4.87 3.87 0.34
C ILE A 169 -4.05 4.73 -0.61
N GLY A 170 -4.15 6.06 -0.54
CA GLY A 170 -3.39 6.97 -1.38
C GLY A 170 -1.88 6.83 -1.17
N ASP A 171 -1.44 6.77 0.09
CA ASP A 171 -0.04 6.51 0.43
C ASP A 171 0.43 5.13 -0.05
N THR A 172 -0.42 4.12 0.11
CA THR A 172 -0.10 2.74 -0.30
C THR A 172 0.02 2.62 -1.81
N LEU A 173 -0.88 3.25 -2.57
CA LEU A 173 -0.80 3.30 -4.04
C LEU A 173 0.49 4.00 -4.50
N ALA A 174 0.83 5.14 -3.91
CA ALA A 174 2.09 5.83 -4.22
C ALA A 174 3.32 4.96 -3.91
N ALA A 175 3.30 4.26 -2.79
CA ALA A 175 4.37 3.33 -2.42
C ALA A 175 4.50 2.15 -3.41
N LEU A 176 3.39 1.59 -3.89
CA LEU A 176 3.40 0.51 -4.89
C LEU A 176 3.91 1.01 -6.25
N HIS A 177 3.46 2.20 -6.71
CA HIS A 177 4.03 2.83 -7.91
C HIS A 177 5.53 3.13 -7.74
N GLY A 178 5.92 3.59 -6.54
CA GLY A 178 7.32 3.78 -6.18
C GLY A 178 8.13 2.47 -6.27
N ALA A 179 7.62 1.37 -5.73
CA ALA A 179 8.28 0.07 -5.81
C ALA A 179 8.40 -0.44 -7.26
N ILE A 180 7.35 -0.27 -8.08
CA ILE A 180 7.39 -0.57 -9.52
C ILE A 180 8.46 0.29 -10.20
N GLY A 181 8.49 1.59 -9.92
CA GLY A 181 9.48 2.51 -10.46
C GLY A 181 10.90 2.11 -10.09
N VAL A 182 11.15 1.80 -8.80
CA VAL A 182 12.46 1.32 -8.31
C VAL A 182 12.89 0.05 -9.03
N LEU A 183 12.04 -0.97 -9.11
CA LEU A 183 12.36 -2.23 -9.79
C LEU A 183 12.63 -2.02 -11.28
N THR A 184 11.86 -1.16 -11.95
CA THR A 184 12.06 -0.78 -13.35
C THR A 184 13.38 -0.06 -13.55
N ALA A 185 13.73 0.87 -12.67
CA ALA A 185 14.99 1.62 -12.74
C ALA A 185 16.20 0.73 -12.45
N LEU A 186 16.12 -0.17 -11.47
CA LEU A 186 17.18 -1.15 -11.20
C LEU A 186 17.37 -2.11 -12.36
N TYR A 187 16.28 -2.56 -13.00
CA TYR A 187 16.36 -3.39 -14.20
C TYR A 187 17.03 -2.62 -15.36
N HIS A 188 16.59 -1.38 -15.63
CA HIS A 188 17.20 -0.50 -16.63
C HIS A 188 18.70 -0.34 -16.39
N ARG A 189 19.07 0.00 -15.15
CA ARG A 189 20.49 0.16 -14.74
C ARG A 189 21.30 -1.10 -15.04
N LYS A 190 20.77 -2.28 -14.72
CA LYS A 190 21.45 -3.56 -14.93
C LYS A 190 21.65 -3.89 -16.43
N VAL A 191 20.67 -3.54 -17.27
CA VAL A 191 20.64 -3.97 -18.69
C VAL A 191 21.23 -2.92 -19.64
N ASN A 192 21.09 -1.63 -19.31
CA ASN A 192 21.32 -0.52 -20.24
C ASN A 192 22.44 0.46 -19.81
N GLY A 193 23.42 0.04 -19.02
CA GLY A 193 24.64 0.84 -18.86
C GLY A 193 24.93 1.45 -17.50
N GLY A 194 24.27 0.98 -16.45
CA GLY A 194 24.70 1.26 -15.08
C GLY A 194 24.28 2.61 -14.47
N GLN A 195 23.58 3.47 -15.20
CA GLN A 195 23.10 4.76 -14.70
C GLN A 195 21.84 4.60 -13.83
N GLY A 196 21.81 5.33 -12.72
CA GLY A 196 20.61 5.54 -11.90
C GLY A 196 19.71 6.62 -12.49
N GLN A 197 18.59 6.88 -11.82
CA GLN A 197 17.65 7.92 -12.22
C GLN A 197 16.76 8.35 -11.06
N VAL A 198 16.11 9.50 -11.21
CA VAL A 198 15.09 9.99 -10.29
C VAL A 198 13.73 9.42 -10.69
N ILE A 199 12.98 8.98 -9.69
CA ILE A 199 11.58 8.54 -9.81
C ILE A 199 10.74 9.53 -8.99
N ASP A 200 9.89 10.28 -9.67
CA ASP A 200 8.96 11.22 -9.07
C ASP A 200 7.57 10.58 -8.98
N VAL A 201 7.01 10.48 -7.78
CA VAL A 201 5.66 9.92 -7.54
C VAL A 201 4.85 10.92 -6.74
N ALA A 202 3.80 11.46 -7.35
CA ALA A 202 2.84 12.28 -6.63
C ALA A 202 1.70 11.43 -6.06
N LEU A 203 1.29 11.71 -4.81
CA LEU A 203 0.21 10.98 -4.14
C LEU A 203 -1.10 11.02 -4.93
N HIS A 204 -1.47 12.19 -5.48
CA HIS A 204 -2.71 12.34 -6.25
C HIS A 204 -2.66 11.63 -7.61
N GLU A 205 -1.48 11.59 -8.26
CA GLU A 205 -1.31 10.89 -9.54
C GLU A 205 -1.39 9.38 -9.36
N ALA A 206 -0.81 8.84 -8.28
CA ALA A 206 -0.92 7.43 -7.96
C ALA A 206 -2.37 6.98 -7.70
N VAL A 207 -3.17 7.83 -7.06
CA VAL A 207 -4.61 7.61 -6.91
C VAL A 207 -5.32 7.74 -8.26
N PHE A 208 -5.08 8.82 -9.00
CA PHE A 208 -5.71 9.07 -10.30
C PHE A 208 -5.44 7.93 -11.30
N ASN A 209 -4.26 7.38 -11.30
CA ASN A 209 -3.86 6.30 -12.23
C ASN A 209 -4.76 5.04 -12.13
N VAL A 210 -5.39 4.80 -10.98
CA VAL A 210 -6.27 3.62 -10.77
C VAL A 210 -7.76 3.95 -10.85
N MET A 211 -8.13 5.17 -11.32
CA MET A 211 -9.52 5.63 -11.38
C MET A 211 -10.26 5.19 -12.66
N GLU A 212 -9.81 4.14 -13.30
CA GLU A 212 -10.47 3.52 -14.46
C GLU A 212 -10.77 4.52 -15.59
N SER A 213 -12.02 4.54 -16.06
CA SER A 213 -12.51 5.36 -17.17
C SER A 213 -13.08 6.73 -16.75
N LEU A 214 -12.85 7.17 -15.50
CA LEU A 214 -13.44 8.40 -14.95
C LEU A 214 -13.24 9.63 -15.86
N VAL A 215 -12.00 9.91 -16.24
CA VAL A 215 -11.70 11.04 -17.15
C VAL A 215 -12.06 10.76 -18.60
N PRO A 216 -11.83 9.57 -19.17
CA PRO A 216 -12.36 9.22 -20.49
C PRO A 216 -13.86 9.38 -20.63
N GLU A 217 -14.68 9.01 -19.65
CA GLU A 217 -16.14 9.21 -19.66
C GLU A 217 -16.51 10.70 -19.71
N TYR A 218 -15.86 11.52 -18.89
CA TYR A 218 -16.07 12.95 -18.93
C TYR A 218 -15.62 13.56 -20.26
N SER A 219 -14.46 13.16 -20.77
CA SER A 219 -13.91 13.69 -22.01
C SER A 219 -14.76 13.36 -23.24
N ALA A 220 -15.30 12.13 -23.29
CA ALA A 220 -16.04 11.65 -24.45
C ALA A 220 -17.53 12.01 -24.40
N PHE A 221 -18.11 12.08 -23.21
CA PHE A 221 -19.57 12.19 -23.03
C PHE A 221 -19.99 13.34 -22.11
N GLY A 222 -19.06 14.06 -21.48
CA GLY A 222 -19.39 15.08 -20.47
C GLY A 222 -19.97 14.44 -19.18
N ALA A 223 -19.84 13.12 -19.01
CA ALA A 223 -20.42 12.42 -17.89
C ALA A 223 -19.54 12.59 -16.63
N VAL A 224 -20.15 13.03 -15.54
CA VAL A 224 -19.52 13.06 -14.22
C VAL A 224 -20.02 11.86 -13.42
N ARG A 225 -19.13 10.93 -13.11
CA ARG A 225 -19.46 9.75 -12.28
C ARG A 225 -19.51 10.17 -10.83
N ASP A 226 -20.61 9.85 -10.14
CA ASP A 226 -20.81 10.10 -8.72
C ASP A 226 -20.67 8.84 -7.88
N ALA A 227 -20.68 9.01 -6.55
CA ALA A 227 -20.70 7.89 -5.61
C ALA A 227 -21.96 7.04 -5.80
N ALA A 228 -21.81 5.73 -5.76
CA ALA A 228 -22.89 4.74 -6.00
C ALA A 228 -23.10 3.77 -4.81
N GLY A 229 -22.64 4.12 -3.62
CA GLY A 229 -22.70 3.23 -2.46
C GLY A 229 -21.86 1.98 -2.67
N SER A 230 -22.48 0.82 -2.54
CA SER A 230 -21.87 -0.49 -2.75
C SER A 230 -22.06 -1.04 -4.18
N ALA A 231 -22.81 -0.34 -5.02
CA ALA A 231 -23.06 -0.77 -6.40
C ALA A 231 -21.88 -0.44 -7.32
N LEU A 232 -21.71 -1.21 -8.38
CA LEU A 232 -20.77 -0.91 -9.46
C LEU A 232 -21.56 -0.21 -10.60
N PRO A 233 -21.31 1.08 -10.84
CA PRO A 233 -22.04 1.80 -11.89
C PRO A 233 -21.90 1.17 -13.27
N GLY A 234 -23.02 1.06 -13.99
CA GLY A 234 -23.04 0.50 -15.34
C GLY A 234 -22.93 -1.03 -15.43
N ILE A 235 -22.87 -1.74 -14.30
CA ILE A 235 -22.77 -3.20 -14.24
C ILE A 235 -23.81 -3.75 -13.25
N ALA A 236 -24.73 -4.63 -13.70
CA ALA A 236 -25.82 -5.14 -12.87
C ALA A 236 -26.09 -6.64 -13.04
N PRO A 237 -26.39 -7.35 -11.92
CA PRO A 237 -26.25 -6.91 -10.53
C PRO A 237 -24.83 -7.03 -10.01
N SER A 238 -24.36 -6.02 -9.28
CA SER A 238 -23.12 -6.06 -8.52
C SER A 238 -23.28 -5.10 -7.32
N ASN A 239 -23.67 -5.65 -6.15
CA ASN A 239 -24.03 -4.82 -5.00
C ASN A 239 -23.88 -5.60 -3.67
N ALA A 240 -24.03 -4.89 -2.55
CA ALA A 240 -24.12 -5.47 -1.21
C ALA A 240 -25.59 -5.59 -0.77
N TYR A 241 -25.92 -6.72 -0.16
CA TYR A 241 -27.30 -7.00 0.30
C TYR A 241 -27.30 -7.40 1.78
N PRO A 242 -28.34 -6.99 2.55
CA PRO A 242 -28.43 -7.34 3.96
C PRO A 242 -28.78 -8.82 4.15
N CYS A 243 -28.22 -9.42 5.19
CA CYS A 243 -28.59 -10.71 5.75
C CYS A 243 -28.99 -10.55 7.23
N THR A 244 -29.48 -11.60 7.88
CA THR A 244 -29.87 -11.55 9.30
C THR A 244 -28.71 -11.30 10.26
N ASP A 245 -27.49 -11.61 9.83
CA ASP A 245 -26.25 -11.57 10.64
C ASP A 245 -25.09 -10.80 9.96
N GLY A 246 -25.38 -9.99 8.95
CA GLY A 246 -24.37 -9.19 8.28
C GLY A 246 -24.72 -8.79 6.85
N TRP A 247 -23.70 -8.66 6.01
CA TRP A 247 -23.81 -8.22 4.61
C TRP A 247 -23.10 -9.20 3.68
N VAL A 248 -23.72 -9.44 2.51
CA VAL A 248 -23.13 -10.23 1.43
C VAL A 248 -22.99 -9.39 0.18
N LEU A 249 -21.83 -9.49 -0.50
CA LEU A 249 -21.64 -8.98 -1.84
C LEU A 249 -22.05 -10.06 -2.84
N VAL A 250 -22.82 -9.68 -3.87
CA VAL A 250 -23.20 -10.57 -4.96
C VAL A 250 -22.81 -9.93 -6.28
N ALA A 251 -22.05 -10.65 -7.12
CA ALA A 251 -21.64 -10.24 -8.47
C ALA A 251 -22.26 -11.18 -9.51
N GLY A 252 -23.50 -10.89 -9.90
CA GLY A 252 -24.30 -11.71 -10.80
C GLY A 252 -24.38 -11.17 -12.25
N ASN A 253 -23.42 -10.37 -12.67
CA ASN A 253 -23.48 -9.55 -13.89
C ASN A 253 -23.23 -10.29 -15.21
N GLY A 254 -22.63 -11.48 -15.20
CA GLY A 254 -22.50 -12.29 -16.43
C GLY A 254 -23.84 -12.93 -16.82
N ASP A 255 -24.21 -12.97 -18.11
CA ASP A 255 -25.54 -13.38 -18.56
C ASP A 255 -25.96 -14.77 -18.03
N SER A 256 -25.07 -15.76 -18.14
CA SER A 256 -25.33 -17.09 -17.60
C SER A 256 -25.32 -17.13 -16.06
N ILE A 257 -24.59 -16.25 -15.41
CA ILE A 257 -24.53 -16.12 -13.95
C ILE A 257 -25.84 -15.49 -13.47
N PHE A 258 -26.29 -14.42 -14.14
CA PHE A 258 -27.55 -13.75 -13.84
C PHE A 258 -28.74 -14.72 -13.85
N LYS A 259 -28.84 -15.55 -14.90
CA LYS A 259 -29.90 -16.57 -15.00
C LYS A 259 -29.86 -17.52 -13.80
N ARG A 260 -28.68 -18.07 -13.45
CA ARG A 260 -28.53 -18.97 -12.30
C ARG A 260 -28.85 -18.26 -10.96
N LEU A 261 -28.49 -16.98 -10.85
CA LEU A 261 -28.83 -16.18 -9.69
C LEU A 261 -30.34 -16.05 -9.55
N MET A 262 -31.04 -15.67 -10.62
CA MET A 262 -32.50 -15.52 -10.62
C MET A 262 -33.23 -16.84 -10.33
N ASP A 263 -32.77 -17.95 -10.89
CA ASP A 263 -33.31 -19.28 -10.58
C ASP A 263 -33.12 -19.62 -9.08
N THR A 264 -31.94 -19.32 -8.51
CA THR A 264 -31.63 -19.60 -7.10
C THR A 264 -32.49 -18.78 -6.12
N ILE A 265 -32.82 -17.55 -6.47
CA ILE A 265 -33.66 -16.68 -5.62
C ILE A 265 -35.18 -16.85 -5.88
N ASN A 266 -35.58 -17.86 -6.69
CA ASN A 266 -36.94 -18.12 -7.10
C ASN A 266 -37.58 -16.99 -7.92
N ARG A 267 -36.80 -16.36 -8.80
CA ARG A 267 -37.26 -15.34 -9.75
C ARG A 267 -36.90 -15.72 -11.20
N PRO A 268 -37.32 -16.94 -11.67
CA PRO A 268 -37.04 -17.34 -13.05
C PRO A 268 -37.69 -16.42 -14.10
N ASP A 269 -38.74 -15.69 -13.71
CA ASP A 269 -39.36 -14.64 -14.51
C ASP A 269 -38.35 -13.57 -14.93
N LEU A 270 -37.49 -13.11 -14.01
CA LEU A 270 -36.40 -12.17 -14.32
C LEU A 270 -35.27 -12.84 -15.11
N GLY A 271 -34.97 -14.09 -14.78
CA GLY A 271 -33.89 -14.86 -15.42
C GLY A 271 -34.13 -15.19 -16.89
N THR A 272 -35.41 -15.14 -17.32
CA THR A 272 -35.83 -15.44 -18.70
C THR A 272 -36.42 -14.25 -19.44
N ALA A 273 -36.50 -13.09 -18.80
CA ALA A 273 -37.03 -11.87 -19.41
C ALA A 273 -36.10 -11.41 -20.58
N PRO A 274 -36.65 -11.25 -21.81
CA PRO A 274 -35.83 -10.90 -22.96
C PRO A 274 -35.07 -9.59 -22.83
N ASP A 275 -35.66 -8.62 -22.15
CA ASP A 275 -35.09 -7.29 -21.87
C ASP A 275 -33.98 -7.31 -20.78
N LEU A 276 -33.81 -8.41 -20.07
CA LEU A 276 -32.73 -8.62 -19.09
C LEU A 276 -31.62 -9.57 -19.60
N ALA A 277 -31.69 -9.96 -20.86
CA ALA A 277 -30.73 -10.90 -21.44
C ALA A 277 -29.29 -10.39 -21.46
N ASP A 278 -29.11 -9.07 -21.52
CA ASP A 278 -27.81 -8.42 -21.52
C ASP A 278 -27.63 -7.43 -20.36
N ASN A 279 -26.42 -6.92 -20.19
CA ASN A 279 -26.10 -5.97 -19.11
C ASN A 279 -26.86 -4.65 -19.23
N ALA A 280 -27.10 -4.14 -20.45
CA ALA A 280 -27.77 -2.85 -20.65
C ALA A 280 -29.21 -2.91 -20.12
N GLY A 281 -29.94 -3.96 -20.44
CA GLY A 281 -31.28 -4.19 -19.89
C GLY A 281 -31.28 -4.36 -18.37
N ARG A 282 -30.32 -5.07 -17.82
CA ARG A 282 -30.19 -5.25 -16.35
C ARG A 282 -29.90 -3.91 -15.64
N VAL A 283 -29.04 -3.07 -16.21
CA VAL A 283 -28.76 -1.73 -15.68
C VAL A 283 -30.02 -0.87 -15.70
N ALA A 284 -30.82 -0.93 -16.75
CA ALA A 284 -32.08 -0.17 -16.83
C ALA A 284 -33.12 -0.59 -15.76
N ARG A 285 -33.06 -1.84 -15.31
CA ARG A 285 -33.97 -2.39 -14.28
C ARG A 285 -33.24 -2.79 -12.98
N VAL A 286 -32.10 -2.19 -12.69
CA VAL A 286 -31.25 -2.57 -11.55
C VAL A 286 -32.01 -2.51 -10.21
N GLY A 287 -32.85 -1.51 -10.00
CA GLY A 287 -33.62 -1.37 -8.77
C GLY A 287 -34.58 -2.55 -8.50
N GLU A 288 -35.22 -3.11 -9.54
CA GLU A 288 -36.07 -4.29 -9.40
C GLU A 288 -35.25 -5.56 -9.10
N ILE A 289 -34.09 -5.70 -9.77
CA ILE A 289 -33.19 -6.83 -9.57
C ILE A 289 -32.60 -6.78 -8.16
N ASP A 290 -32.13 -5.63 -7.71
CA ASP A 290 -31.58 -5.45 -6.36
C ASP A 290 -32.65 -5.68 -5.28
N ALA A 291 -33.88 -5.22 -5.49
CA ALA A 291 -34.98 -5.50 -4.58
C ALA A 291 -35.30 -6.99 -4.46
N ALA A 292 -35.28 -7.72 -5.58
CA ALA A 292 -35.51 -9.17 -5.58
C ALA A 292 -34.40 -9.93 -4.84
N ILE A 293 -33.12 -9.59 -5.07
CA ILE A 293 -31.98 -10.19 -4.38
C ILE A 293 -32.03 -9.85 -2.89
N GLY A 294 -32.26 -8.57 -2.54
CA GLY A 294 -32.35 -8.10 -1.16
C GLY A 294 -33.49 -8.79 -0.37
N ALA A 295 -34.65 -8.96 -0.97
CA ALA A 295 -35.76 -9.69 -0.34
C ALA A 295 -35.44 -11.17 -0.04
N TRP A 296 -34.64 -11.80 -0.91
CA TRP A 296 -34.19 -13.18 -0.72
C TRP A 296 -33.09 -13.29 0.34
N THR A 297 -32.16 -12.36 0.40
CA THR A 297 -31.03 -12.39 1.37
C THR A 297 -31.46 -11.97 2.77
N ALA A 298 -32.36 -10.99 2.91
CA ALA A 298 -32.72 -10.37 4.18
C ALA A 298 -33.29 -11.37 5.25
N ASN A 299 -33.79 -12.50 4.80
CA ASN A 299 -34.35 -13.53 5.68
C ASN A 299 -33.42 -14.75 5.86
N ARG A 300 -32.15 -14.60 5.52
CA ARG A 300 -31.15 -15.67 5.56
C ARG A 300 -29.88 -15.21 6.25
N THR A 301 -29.16 -16.15 6.85
CA THR A 301 -27.79 -15.86 7.31
C THR A 301 -26.85 -15.71 6.12
N VAL A 302 -25.74 -14.99 6.31
CA VAL A 302 -24.69 -14.86 5.29
C VAL A 302 -24.25 -16.24 4.80
N GLN A 303 -24.05 -17.20 5.71
CA GLN A 303 -23.61 -18.55 5.33
C GLN A 303 -24.64 -19.27 4.44
N ALA A 304 -25.93 -19.19 4.79
CA ALA A 304 -26.99 -19.81 3.98
C ALA A 304 -27.09 -19.19 2.57
N VAL A 305 -26.83 -17.88 2.45
CA VAL A 305 -26.75 -17.20 1.15
C VAL A 305 -25.54 -17.70 0.36
N LEU A 306 -24.37 -17.75 0.98
CA LEU A 306 -23.13 -18.21 0.34
C LEU A 306 -23.23 -19.66 -0.14
N ASP A 307 -23.82 -20.55 0.66
CA ASP A 307 -24.02 -21.95 0.31
C ASP A 307 -24.96 -22.08 -0.90
N GLY A 308 -26.07 -21.37 -0.90
CA GLY A 308 -27.04 -21.38 -2.00
C GLY A 308 -26.46 -20.83 -3.31
N LEU A 309 -25.81 -19.68 -3.25
CA LEU A 309 -25.19 -19.06 -4.41
C LEU A 309 -23.96 -19.84 -4.91
N GLY A 310 -23.15 -20.38 -3.98
CA GLY A 310 -22.00 -21.22 -4.29
C GLY A 310 -22.40 -22.50 -5.04
N ALA A 311 -23.44 -23.20 -4.62
CA ALA A 311 -24.00 -24.37 -5.30
C ALA A 311 -24.43 -24.03 -6.74
N ALA A 312 -24.96 -22.82 -6.95
CA ALA A 312 -25.34 -22.32 -8.27
C ALA A 312 -24.18 -21.71 -9.06
N ARG A 313 -22.96 -21.69 -8.51
CA ARG A 313 -21.78 -21.05 -9.10
C ARG A 313 -22.01 -19.56 -9.42
N VAL A 314 -22.66 -18.87 -8.52
CA VAL A 314 -22.83 -17.41 -8.55
C VAL A 314 -21.79 -16.79 -7.61
N PRO A 315 -20.93 -15.87 -8.07
CA PRO A 315 -19.94 -15.22 -7.23
C PRO A 315 -20.63 -14.40 -6.12
N ALA A 316 -20.31 -14.72 -4.88
CA ALA A 316 -20.76 -14.01 -3.69
C ALA A 316 -19.68 -14.07 -2.60
N GLY A 317 -19.66 -13.09 -1.71
CA GLY A 317 -18.69 -13.02 -0.63
C GLY A 317 -19.24 -12.29 0.60
N LYS A 318 -18.88 -12.76 1.80
CA LYS A 318 -19.10 -12.03 3.05
C LYS A 318 -18.23 -10.78 3.09
N VAL A 319 -18.72 -9.69 3.66
CA VAL A 319 -17.90 -8.54 4.03
C VAL A 319 -17.13 -8.89 5.30
N TYR A 320 -15.83 -9.12 5.18
CA TYR A 320 -15.00 -9.62 6.28
C TYR A 320 -14.58 -8.50 7.25
N THR A 321 -14.63 -8.83 8.53
CA THR A 321 -13.96 -8.10 9.61
C THR A 321 -12.54 -8.63 9.82
N ALA A 322 -11.74 -7.97 10.68
CA ALA A 322 -10.43 -8.49 11.07
C ALA A 322 -10.52 -9.86 11.78
N GLN A 323 -11.59 -10.11 12.53
CA GLN A 323 -11.85 -11.41 13.15
C GLN A 323 -12.09 -12.48 12.08
N ASP A 324 -12.96 -12.20 11.11
CA ASP A 324 -13.23 -13.13 10.00
C ASP A 324 -11.95 -13.51 9.24
N ILE A 325 -11.09 -12.51 8.95
CA ILE A 325 -9.78 -12.75 8.30
C ILE A 325 -8.90 -13.65 9.17
N SER A 326 -8.84 -13.40 10.48
CA SER A 326 -8.01 -14.15 11.43
C SER A 326 -8.43 -15.61 11.57
N GLU A 327 -9.73 -15.89 11.46
CA GLU A 327 -10.31 -17.22 11.62
C GLU A 327 -10.43 -18.01 10.30
N ASP A 328 -10.31 -17.32 9.16
CA ASP A 328 -10.52 -17.90 7.84
C ASP A 328 -9.41 -18.91 7.45
N PRO A 329 -9.77 -20.17 7.15
CA PRO A 329 -8.79 -21.20 6.82
C PRO A 329 -8.06 -20.94 5.49
N HIS A 330 -8.66 -20.20 4.55
CA HIS A 330 -8.01 -19.88 3.27
C HIS A 330 -6.89 -18.88 3.44
N TYR A 331 -7.06 -17.84 4.30
CA TYR A 331 -5.96 -16.92 4.65
C TYR A 331 -4.79 -17.66 5.29
N ARG A 332 -5.06 -18.63 6.17
CA ARG A 332 -4.01 -19.46 6.79
C ARG A 332 -3.33 -20.38 5.78
N ALA A 333 -4.10 -21.10 4.96
CA ALA A 333 -3.57 -21.97 3.92
C ALA A 333 -2.75 -21.22 2.85
N ARG A 334 -3.00 -19.91 2.71
CA ARG A 334 -2.26 -19.02 1.82
C ARG A 334 -1.09 -18.30 2.49
N ASP A 335 -0.76 -18.60 3.74
CA ASP A 335 0.29 -17.91 4.53
C ASP A 335 0.09 -16.39 4.57
N MET A 336 -1.18 -15.96 4.66
CA MET A 336 -1.51 -14.53 4.75
C MET A 336 -1.60 -14.01 6.18
N LEU A 337 -1.45 -14.89 7.16
CA LEU A 337 -1.36 -14.59 8.58
C LEU A 337 -0.05 -15.18 9.12
N LEU A 338 0.94 -14.32 9.33
CA LEU A 338 2.25 -14.72 9.82
C LEU A 338 2.38 -14.34 11.30
N LYS A 339 2.75 -15.31 12.13
CA LYS A 339 3.13 -15.05 13.53
C LYS A 339 4.53 -14.43 13.57
N GLN A 340 4.66 -13.32 14.28
CA GLN A 340 5.91 -12.61 14.47
C GLN A 340 6.08 -12.33 15.96
N THR A 341 7.25 -12.67 16.51
CA THR A 341 7.67 -12.20 17.83
C THR A 341 8.34 -10.84 17.66
N THR A 342 7.84 -9.85 18.37
CA THR A 342 8.40 -8.50 18.35
C THR A 342 9.68 -8.44 19.19
N ARG A 343 10.47 -7.38 19.07
CA ARG A 343 11.63 -7.14 19.92
C ARG A 343 11.25 -6.92 21.40
N ASP A 344 10.02 -6.49 21.65
CA ASP A 344 9.44 -6.36 23.00
C ASP A 344 8.96 -7.69 23.59
N GLY A 345 9.09 -8.80 22.86
CA GLY A 345 8.84 -10.16 23.35
C GLY A 345 7.38 -10.64 23.27
N TYR A 346 6.47 -9.91 22.66
CA TYR A 346 5.10 -10.39 22.44
C TYR A 346 4.87 -10.91 21.02
N GLU A 347 3.96 -11.85 20.88
CA GLU A 347 3.54 -12.34 19.57
C GLU A 347 2.43 -11.47 18.97
N VAL A 348 2.51 -11.24 17.66
CA VAL A 348 1.47 -10.58 16.87
C VAL A 348 1.33 -11.27 15.52
N GLU A 349 0.10 -11.42 15.03
CA GLU A 349 -0.15 -11.83 13.65
C GLU A 349 -0.05 -10.61 12.73
N VAL A 350 0.72 -10.76 11.66
CA VAL A 350 0.94 -9.70 10.66
C VAL A 350 0.56 -10.22 9.27
N PRO A 351 0.17 -9.33 8.33
CA PRO A 351 -0.14 -9.74 6.98
C PRO A 351 1.01 -10.46 6.30
N GLY A 352 0.71 -11.53 5.58
CA GLY A 352 1.64 -12.25 4.71
C GLY A 352 2.16 -11.38 3.57
N ILE A 353 3.08 -11.93 2.78
CA ILE A 353 3.76 -11.20 1.71
C ILE A 353 3.11 -11.51 0.36
N VAL A 354 2.89 -10.48 -0.41
CA VAL A 354 2.40 -10.55 -1.80
C VAL A 354 3.29 -9.67 -2.71
N PRO A 355 3.52 -10.12 -3.98
CA PRO A 355 3.09 -11.37 -4.60
C PRO A 355 3.87 -12.60 -4.08
N LYS A 356 3.36 -13.80 -4.34
CA LYS A 356 4.05 -15.06 -4.00
C LYS A 356 4.90 -15.50 -5.19
N LEU A 357 6.23 -15.37 -5.05
CA LEU A 357 7.18 -15.81 -6.07
C LEU A 357 7.57 -17.28 -5.82
N SER A 358 7.48 -18.12 -6.84
CA SER A 358 7.71 -19.55 -6.69
C SER A 358 9.17 -19.92 -6.39
N ALA A 359 10.12 -19.22 -6.99
CA ALA A 359 11.56 -19.48 -6.82
C ALA A 359 12.22 -18.64 -5.71
N THR A 360 11.76 -17.40 -5.52
CA THR A 360 12.35 -16.44 -4.59
C THR A 360 11.28 -15.80 -3.70
N PRO A 361 10.57 -16.59 -2.88
CA PRO A 361 9.47 -16.11 -2.08
C PRO A 361 9.92 -15.02 -1.10
N GLY A 362 9.07 -14.01 -0.92
CA GLY A 362 9.27 -12.99 0.11
C GLY A 362 9.26 -13.60 1.51
N ARG A 363 10.04 -13.01 2.44
CA ARG A 363 10.18 -13.52 3.83
C ARG A 363 10.22 -12.39 4.84
N VAL A 364 9.64 -12.61 6.00
CA VAL A 364 9.91 -11.84 7.21
C VAL A 364 11.16 -12.43 7.87
N ARG A 365 12.27 -11.71 7.81
CA ARG A 365 13.59 -12.12 8.35
C ARG A 365 13.84 -11.56 9.75
N SER A 366 13.27 -10.37 10.03
CA SER A 366 13.37 -9.70 11.32
C SER A 366 12.09 -8.94 11.62
N SER A 367 11.77 -8.83 12.90
CA SER A 367 10.73 -7.93 13.42
C SER A 367 11.18 -6.47 13.28
N ALA A 368 10.23 -5.55 13.44
CA ALA A 368 10.52 -4.12 13.39
C ALA A 368 11.54 -3.73 14.47
N PRO A 369 12.54 -2.88 14.14
CA PRO A 369 13.57 -2.46 15.08
C PRO A 369 13.06 -1.42 16.08
N HIS A 370 13.69 -1.32 17.24
CA HIS A 370 13.61 -0.14 18.09
C HIS A 370 14.37 1.03 17.43
N LEU A 371 14.14 2.24 17.92
CA LEU A 371 14.83 3.41 17.40
C LEU A 371 16.34 3.30 17.66
N GLY A 372 17.12 3.36 16.57
CA GLY A 372 18.58 3.35 16.64
C GLY A 372 19.22 2.02 16.92
N ASP A 373 18.47 0.92 16.97
CA ASP A 373 19.02 -0.43 17.28
C ASP A 373 20.23 -0.83 16.45
N ASP A 374 20.30 -0.33 15.23
CA ASP A 374 21.35 -0.71 14.28
C ASP A 374 22.34 0.45 14.00
N THR A 375 22.26 1.57 14.75
CA THR A 375 23.06 2.78 14.49
C THR A 375 24.55 2.45 14.44
N ASP A 376 25.09 1.84 15.49
CA ASP A 376 26.54 1.58 15.59
C ASP A 376 27.01 0.62 14.52
N ALA A 377 26.25 -0.44 14.27
CA ALA A 377 26.60 -1.46 13.28
C ALA A 377 26.64 -0.85 11.86
N VAL A 378 25.62 -0.05 11.50
CA VAL A 378 25.55 0.57 10.18
C VAL A 378 26.65 1.63 9.99
N LEU A 379 26.95 2.41 11.03
CA LEU A 379 28.03 3.39 10.96
C LEU A 379 29.41 2.76 10.88
N ALA A 380 29.62 1.64 11.59
CA ALA A 380 30.87 0.87 11.45
C ALA A 380 31.03 0.26 10.05
N GLU A 381 29.95 -0.26 9.45
CA GLU A 381 29.93 -0.70 8.04
C GLU A 381 30.30 0.45 7.07
N ALA A 382 29.90 1.69 7.39
CA ALA A 382 30.26 2.89 6.64
C ALA A 382 31.68 3.41 6.93
N GLY A 383 32.49 2.65 7.69
CA GLY A 383 33.91 2.94 7.96
C GLY A 383 34.17 3.94 9.09
N LEU A 384 33.20 4.19 9.98
CA LEU A 384 33.45 5.00 11.17
C LEU A 384 34.07 4.16 12.29
N THR A 385 35.04 4.74 12.99
CA THR A 385 35.63 4.07 14.16
C THR A 385 34.74 4.19 15.40
N PRO A 386 34.90 3.33 16.40
CA PRO A 386 34.16 3.42 17.66
C PRO A 386 34.30 4.80 18.34
N GLU A 387 35.47 5.43 18.25
CA GLU A 387 35.72 6.77 18.81
C GLU A 387 34.93 7.85 18.07
N GLN A 388 34.83 7.76 16.74
CA GLN A 388 34.01 8.68 15.92
C GLN A 388 32.51 8.52 16.25
N ILE A 389 32.04 7.28 16.38
CA ILE A 389 30.65 6.98 16.75
C ILE A 389 30.34 7.54 18.14
N ALA A 390 31.24 7.33 19.13
CA ALA A 390 31.08 7.88 20.47
C ALA A 390 31.04 9.40 20.49
N LEU A 391 31.89 10.06 19.69
CA LEU A 391 31.90 11.52 19.54
C LEU A 391 30.59 12.04 18.95
N LEU A 392 30.06 11.42 17.89
CA LEU A 392 28.78 11.78 17.30
C LEU A 392 27.62 11.64 18.27
N ARG A 393 27.63 10.58 19.09
CA ARG A 393 26.65 10.36 20.15
C ARG A 393 26.74 11.45 21.22
N SER A 394 27.95 11.82 21.67
CA SER A 394 28.13 12.91 22.65
C SER A 394 27.64 14.26 22.15
N LYS A 395 27.65 14.49 20.85
CA LYS A 395 27.11 15.70 20.19
C LYS A 395 25.59 15.62 19.94
N GLY A 396 24.95 14.49 20.20
CA GLY A 396 23.53 14.29 19.90
C GLY A 396 23.21 14.19 18.40
N VAL A 397 24.19 13.92 17.55
CA VAL A 397 24.01 13.68 16.11
C VAL A 397 23.36 12.31 15.87
N ILE A 398 23.69 11.35 16.71
CA ILE A 398 23.15 9.98 16.70
C ILE A 398 22.66 9.58 18.08
N GLN A 399 21.82 8.53 18.11
CA GLN A 399 21.36 7.88 19.35
C GLN A 399 21.79 6.43 19.36
#